data_4e05e0e0e56c878716cc12c35e4cd035
#
_entry.id   4e05e0e0e56c878716cc12c35e4cd035
#
_cell.length_a   1.000
_cell.length_b   1.000
_cell.length_c   1.000
_cell.angle_alpha   90.00
_cell.angle_beta   90.00
_cell.angle_gamma   90.00
#
_symmetry.space_group_name_H-M   'P 1'
#
loop_
_entity.id
_entity.type
_entity.pdbx_description
1 polymer ?
#
loop_
_entity_poly.entity_id
_entity_poly.type
_entity_poly.pdbx_seq_one_letter_code
_entity_poly.pdbx_strand_id
1 'polypeptide(L)'
;MLFRSAYRVVKPGGRMVVVEFSHPVNRIFRTIYMKYLMRALPAIARKTASNPDAYIYLAESIQAWPDQQGLARIMESAGWQMVTWKDLTFGIVAIHIGHKPL
;
A
#
# COMPACT_ATOMS: atom_id res chain seq x y z
N MET A 1 -0.65 -13.31 9.66
CA MET A 1 -0.06 -12.23 8.90
C MET A 1 0.02 -12.59 7.43
N LEU A 2 -0.46 -11.68 6.59
CA LEU A 2 -0.57 -11.92 5.16
C LEU A 2 0.78 -12.27 4.51
N PHE A 3 1.83 -11.49 4.79
CA PHE A 3 3.12 -11.69 4.14
C PHE A 3 3.83 -12.97 4.60
N ARG A 4 3.65 -13.38 5.85
CA ARG A 4 4.19 -14.66 6.34
C ARG A 4 3.44 -15.84 5.76
N SER A 5 2.11 -15.73 5.63
CA SER A 5 1.30 -16.78 5.01
C SER A 5 1.65 -16.94 3.53
N ALA A 6 1.81 -15.82 2.82
CA ALA A 6 2.23 -15.84 1.42
C ALA A 6 3.62 -16.46 1.27
N TYR A 7 4.55 -16.11 2.15
CA TYR A 7 5.90 -16.68 2.14
C TYR A 7 5.87 -18.21 2.28
N ARG A 8 5.02 -18.70 3.16
CA ARG A 8 4.92 -20.15 3.41
C ARG A 8 4.41 -20.91 2.19
N VAL A 9 3.44 -20.35 1.45
CA VAL A 9 2.79 -21.06 0.34
C VAL A 9 3.52 -20.91 -0.99
N VAL A 10 4.39 -19.88 -1.13
CA VAL A 10 5.17 -19.69 -2.35
C VAL A 10 6.31 -20.70 -2.41
N LYS A 11 6.57 -21.25 -3.59
CA LYS A 11 7.66 -22.19 -3.79
C LYS A 11 9.02 -21.52 -3.60
N PRO A 12 10.04 -22.24 -3.10
CA PRO A 12 11.40 -21.71 -3.08
C PRO A 12 11.82 -21.21 -4.47
N GLY A 13 12.48 -20.06 -4.51
CA GLY A 13 12.83 -19.39 -5.76
C GLY A 13 11.70 -18.54 -6.35
N GLY A 14 10.51 -18.59 -5.77
CA GLY A 14 9.39 -17.78 -6.21
C GLY A 14 9.46 -16.33 -5.73
N ARG A 15 8.50 -15.53 -6.18
CA ARG A 15 8.43 -14.13 -5.81
C ARG A 15 7.00 -13.73 -5.49
N MET A 16 6.87 -12.66 -4.73
CA MET A 16 5.59 -12.02 -4.43
C MET A 16 5.60 -10.60 -4.97
N VAL A 17 4.54 -10.22 -5.66
CA VAL A 17 4.35 -8.86 -6.17
C VAL A 17 3.17 -8.24 -5.44
N VAL A 18 3.38 -7.08 -4.83
CA VAL A 18 2.33 -6.34 -4.12
C VAL A 18 2.12 -5.01 -4.83
N VAL A 19 0.90 -4.79 -5.29
CA VAL A 19 0.50 -3.52 -5.92
C VAL A 19 -0.47 -2.85 -4.96
N GLU A 20 -0.06 -1.72 -4.39
CA GLU A 20 -0.81 -1.04 -3.36
C GLU A 20 -0.79 0.47 -3.54
N PHE A 21 -1.84 1.13 -3.02
CA PHE A 21 -1.77 2.57 -2.81
C PHE A 21 -0.74 2.86 -1.73
N SER A 22 0.11 3.84 -2.00
CA SER A 22 1.19 4.18 -1.09
C SER A 22 1.21 5.69 -0.87
N HIS A 23 2.23 6.16 -0.17
CA HIS A 23 2.37 7.60 0.08
C HIS A 23 3.21 8.24 -1.02
N PRO A 24 2.74 9.37 -1.62
CA PRO A 24 3.52 10.10 -2.60
C PRO A 24 4.89 10.50 -2.02
N VAL A 25 5.92 10.41 -2.86
CA VAL A 25 7.29 10.70 -2.43
C VAL A 25 7.56 12.20 -2.30
N ASN A 26 6.85 13.03 -3.06
CA ASN A 26 6.96 14.49 -2.96
C ASN A 26 6.15 14.99 -1.77
N ARG A 27 6.79 15.71 -0.86
CA ARG A 27 6.17 16.17 0.37
C ARG A 27 4.95 17.08 0.14
N ILE A 28 5.07 18.03 -0.79
CA ILE A 28 3.99 18.96 -1.10
C ILE A 28 2.83 18.22 -1.74
N PHE A 29 3.12 17.38 -2.73
CA PHE A 29 2.12 16.57 -3.41
C PHE A 29 1.44 15.61 -2.43
N ARG A 30 2.19 14.99 -1.54
CA ARG A 30 1.66 14.11 -0.49
C ARG A 30 0.68 14.86 0.41
N THR A 31 0.99 16.07 0.83
CA THR A 31 0.11 16.88 1.67
C THR A 31 -1.20 17.20 0.95
N ILE A 32 -1.13 17.63 -0.30
CA ILE A 32 -2.30 17.92 -1.13
C ILE A 32 -3.14 16.67 -1.34
N TYR A 33 -2.50 15.55 -1.67
CA TYR A 33 -3.17 14.28 -1.90
C TYR A 33 -3.90 13.79 -0.65
N MET A 34 -3.27 13.85 0.52
CA MET A 34 -3.90 13.42 1.77
C MET A 34 -5.07 14.32 2.14
N LYS A 35 -4.96 15.63 1.94
CA LYS A 35 -6.08 16.56 2.16
C LYS A 35 -7.24 16.26 1.23
N TYR A 36 -6.96 16.00 -0.05
CA TYR A 36 -7.98 15.63 -1.02
C TYR A 36 -8.67 14.34 -0.60
N LEU A 37 -7.90 13.33 -0.25
CA LEU A 37 -8.42 12.02 0.15
C LEU A 37 -9.34 12.13 1.38
N MET A 38 -8.93 12.89 2.38
CA MET A 38 -9.70 13.02 3.63
C MET A 38 -10.93 13.89 3.52
N ARG A 39 -10.99 14.80 2.53
CA ARG A 39 -12.12 15.73 2.36
C ARG A 39 -13.06 15.32 1.22
N ALA A 40 -12.49 15.02 0.07
CA ALA A 40 -13.28 14.76 -1.13
C ALA A 40 -13.92 13.38 -1.12
N LEU A 41 -13.17 12.35 -0.68
CA LEU A 41 -13.66 10.99 -0.71
C LEU A 41 -14.91 10.77 0.16
N PRO A 42 -14.95 11.23 1.43
CA PRO A 42 -16.17 11.15 2.22
C PRO A 42 -17.34 11.93 1.62
N ALA A 43 -17.09 13.10 1.07
CA ALA A 43 -18.13 13.93 0.46
C ALA A 43 -18.74 13.25 -0.77
N ILE A 44 -17.92 12.65 -1.63
CA ILE A 44 -18.36 11.91 -2.80
C ILE A 44 -19.15 10.67 -2.36
N ALA A 45 -18.67 9.96 -1.35
CA ALA A 45 -19.31 8.77 -0.84
C ALA A 45 -20.72 9.04 -0.29
N ARG A 46 -20.91 10.16 0.38
CA ARG A 46 -22.23 10.55 0.90
C ARG A 46 -23.25 10.77 -0.20
N LYS A 47 -22.81 11.23 -1.36
CA LYS A 47 -23.69 11.51 -2.49
C LYS A 47 -24.01 10.28 -3.33
N THR A 48 -23.07 9.34 -3.44
CA THR A 48 -23.15 8.28 -4.44
C THR A 48 -23.19 6.87 -3.86
N ALA A 49 -22.78 6.69 -2.62
CA ALA A 49 -22.64 5.36 -2.01
C ALA A 49 -23.78 5.06 -1.04
N SER A 50 -24.20 3.80 -0.98
CA SER A 50 -25.18 3.31 -0.02
C SER A 50 -24.58 3.15 1.39
N ASN A 51 -23.26 3.07 1.50
CA ASN A 51 -22.56 2.96 2.78
C ASN A 51 -21.35 3.93 2.82
N PRO A 52 -21.59 5.20 3.20
CA PRO A 52 -20.52 6.18 3.26
C PRO A 52 -19.41 5.83 4.25
N ASP A 53 -19.73 5.15 5.34
CA ASP A 53 -18.76 4.80 6.38
C ASP A 53 -17.66 3.88 5.86
N ALA A 54 -17.97 3.01 4.90
CA ALA A 54 -16.98 2.14 4.28
C ALA A 54 -15.91 2.96 3.53
N TYR A 55 -16.31 4.04 2.87
CA TYR A 55 -15.37 4.91 2.15
C TYR A 55 -14.52 5.74 3.10
N ILE A 56 -15.10 6.20 4.21
CA ILE A 56 -14.35 6.90 5.26
C ILE A 56 -13.29 5.96 5.86
N TYR A 57 -13.68 4.73 6.15
CA TYR A 57 -12.76 3.71 6.64
C TYR A 57 -11.64 3.43 5.64
N LEU A 58 -11.95 3.36 4.34
CA LEU A 58 -10.95 3.18 3.30
C LEU A 58 -9.94 4.33 3.27
N ALA A 59 -10.40 5.57 3.35
CA ALA A 59 -9.53 6.74 3.38
C ALA A 59 -8.59 6.70 4.59
N GLU A 60 -9.12 6.38 5.76
CA GLU A 60 -8.32 6.25 6.97
C GLU A 60 -7.29 5.12 6.86
N SER A 61 -7.68 3.99 6.27
CA SER A 61 -6.77 2.86 6.06
C SER A 61 -5.63 3.20 5.12
N ILE A 62 -5.90 3.93 4.04
CA ILE A 62 -4.86 4.38 3.10
C ILE A 62 -3.89 5.32 3.81
N GLN A 63 -4.40 6.25 4.62
CA GLN A 63 -3.57 7.19 5.36
C GLN A 63 -2.67 6.49 6.38
N ALA A 64 -3.18 5.45 7.03
CA ALA A 64 -2.45 4.68 8.04
C ALA A 64 -1.51 3.63 7.43
N TRP A 65 -1.62 3.36 6.13
CA TRP A 65 -0.80 2.35 5.45
C TRP A 65 0.69 2.75 5.49
N PRO A 66 1.61 1.78 5.70
CA PRO A 66 3.03 2.09 5.70
C PRO A 66 3.48 2.70 4.37
N ASP A 67 4.48 3.55 4.41
CA ASP A 67 5.11 4.05 3.20
C ASP A 67 5.90 2.92 2.51
N GLN A 68 6.53 3.23 1.37
CA GLN A 68 7.24 2.24 0.57
C GLN A 68 8.32 1.52 1.38
N GLN A 69 9.13 2.27 2.11
CA GLN A 69 10.21 1.69 2.93
C GLN A 69 9.64 0.87 4.09
N GLY A 70 8.58 1.34 4.73
CA GLY A 70 7.92 0.63 5.82
C GLY A 70 7.36 -0.70 5.37
N LEU A 71 6.71 -0.74 4.21
CA LEU A 71 6.18 -1.98 3.64
C LEU A 71 7.30 -2.96 3.29
N ALA A 72 8.39 -2.45 2.71
CA ALA A 72 9.55 -3.30 2.41
C ALA A 72 10.10 -3.96 3.67
N ARG A 73 10.18 -3.22 4.78
CA ARG A 73 10.63 -3.77 6.07
C ARG A 73 9.68 -4.85 6.60
N ILE A 74 8.38 -4.65 6.44
CA ILE A 74 7.38 -5.65 6.85
C ILE A 74 7.57 -6.93 6.03
N MET A 75 7.77 -6.82 4.72
CA MET A 75 8.04 -7.97 3.86
C MET A 75 9.33 -8.68 4.26
N GLU A 76 10.40 -7.94 4.54
CA GLU A 76 11.67 -8.52 4.99
C GLU A 76 11.51 -9.25 6.31
N SER A 77 10.74 -8.69 7.25
CA SER A 77 10.45 -9.33 8.53
C SER A 77 9.69 -10.64 8.38
N ALA A 78 8.94 -10.78 7.31
CA ALA A 78 8.21 -12.02 7.00
C ALA A 78 9.08 -13.08 6.29
N GLY A 79 10.33 -12.74 5.94
CA GLY A 79 11.28 -13.66 5.32
C GLY A 79 11.61 -13.36 3.86
N TRP A 80 10.89 -12.43 3.22
CA TRP A 80 11.14 -12.08 1.83
C TRP A 80 12.51 -11.41 1.69
N GLN A 81 13.23 -11.75 0.61
CA GLN A 81 14.57 -11.23 0.33
C GLN A 81 14.56 -10.40 -0.95
N MET A 82 15.60 -9.58 -1.11
CA MET A 82 15.77 -8.71 -2.28
C MET A 82 14.52 -7.87 -2.53
N VAL A 83 13.93 -7.33 -1.45
CA VAL A 83 12.71 -6.55 -1.55
C VAL A 83 13.04 -5.21 -2.20
N THR A 84 12.35 -4.95 -3.31
CA THR A 84 12.48 -3.71 -4.07
C THR A 84 11.10 -3.14 -4.32
N TRP A 85 11.04 -1.86 -4.67
CA TRP A 85 9.78 -1.24 -5.07
C TRP A 85 9.98 -0.23 -6.18
N LYS A 86 8.89 0.01 -6.90
CA LYS A 86 8.84 1.02 -7.94
C LYS A 86 7.61 1.90 -7.71
N ASP A 87 7.83 3.20 -7.65
CA ASP A 87 6.74 4.17 -7.51
C ASP A 87 6.10 4.46 -8.86
N LEU A 88 4.78 4.50 -8.88
CA LEU A 88 3.98 4.89 -10.04
C LEU A 88 3.16 6.10 -9.66
N THR A 89 2.89 6.98 -10.63
CA THR A 89 2.04 8.16 -10.42
C THR A 89 2.49 8.96 -9.19
N PHE A 90 3.76 9.37 -9.18
CA PHE A 90 4.39 10.16 -8.12
C PHE A 90 4.37 9.50 -6.74
N GLY A 91 4.27 8.16 -6.69
CA GLY A 91 4.26 7.41 -5.45
C GLY A 91 2.87 7.16 -4.85
N ILE A 92 1.80 7.55 -5.56
CA ILE A 92 0.43 7.21 -5.13
C ILE A 92 0.23 5.71 -5.13
N VAL A 93 0.79 5.04 -6.14
CA VAL A 93 0.80 3.58 -6.25
C VAL A 93 2.24 3.11 -6.22
N ALA A 94 2.51 2.03 -5.51
CA ALA A 94 3.82 1.40 -5.48
C ALA A 94 3.71 -0.09 -5.76
N ILE A 95 4.67 -0.62 -6.49
CA ILE A 95 4.80 -2.05 -6.74
C ILE A 95 6.00 -2.55 -5.94
N HIS A 96 5.75 -3.44 -4.99
CA HIS A 96 6.80 -4.09 -4.20
C HIS A 96 7.00 -5.51 -4.68
N ILE A 97 8.25 -5.93 -4.78
CA ILE A 97 8.60 -7.30 -5.18
C ILE A 97 9.54 -7.87 -4.13
N GLY A 98 9.17 -9.03 -3.59
CA GLY A 98 10.03 -9.79 -2.70
C GLY A 98 10.29 -11.17 -3.26
N HIS A 99 11.45 -11.73 -2.96
CA HIS A 99 11.86 -13.03 -3.45
C HIS A 99 11.99 -14.03 -2.29
N LYS A 100 11.57 -15.26 -2.55
CA LYS A 100 11.79 -16.36 -1.61
C LYS A 100 13.06 -17.09 -2.02
N PRO A 101 14.05 -17.28 -1.11
CA PRO A 101 15.27 -17.97 -1.44
C PRO A 101 15.02 -19.43 -1.86
N LEU A 102 15.95 -19.95 -2.62
CA LEU A 102 15.91 -21.35 -3.07
C LEU A 102 15.97 -22.33 -1.91
#